data_599ac07ec7cfad4e1e14ec9db0611a1a
#
_entry.id   599ac07ec7cfad4e1e14ec9db0611a1a
#
_cell.length_a   1.000
_cell.length_b   1.000
_cell.length_c   1.000
_cell.angle_alpha   90.00
_cell.angle_beta   90.00
_cell.angle_gamma   90.00
#
_symmetry.space_group_name_H-M   'P 1'
#
loop_
_entity.id
_entity.type
_entity.pdbx_description
1 polymer ?
#
loop_
_entity_poly.entity_id
_entity_poly.type
_entity_poly.pdbx_seq_one_letter_code
_entity_poly.pdbx_strand_id
1 'polypeptide(L)'
;MKNFISYICILAFFLTGCAPRLTVEKKSDLQKQLEEMIKTDQIAASHWENEWAAYKDSVFTQNKIRVENMFKEYGYLGFDLVGEDGSNNFWLIVQHCDKFPEFQKEVLKAMDKEVKQQNADPNNYAYLYDRVQVNAGQKQKFGTQLDYDVEKTGRAFPKYGLEDSVHVDNIRADYHLGPLKDYLNQMTIMHYEMNKERYEQMGITEPNVY
;
A
#
# COMPACT_ATOMS: atom_id res chain seq x y z
N MET A 1 61.10 -42.50 -2.25
CA MET A 1 59.67 -42.60 -1.93
C MET A 1 59.07 -41.23 -2.09
N LYS A 2 58.36 -40.98 -3.22
CA LYS A 2 57.74 -39.68 -3.52
C LYS A 2 56.22 -39.82 -3.26
N ASN A 3 55.74 -39.08 -2.26
CA ASN A 3 54.29 -39.03 -1.96
C ASN A 3 53.57 -38.13 -2.95
N PHE A 4 52.68 -38.68 -3.74
CA PHE A 4 51.72 -37.96 -4.60
C PHE A 4 50.51 -37.60 -3.76
N ILE A 5 50.32 -36.33 -3.46
CA ILE A 5 49.08 -35.82 -2.84
C ILE A 5 48.15 -35.45 -4.00
N SER A 6 47.07 -36.27 -4.13
CA SER A 6 45.99 -36.02 -5.10
C SER A 6 45.03 -34.99 -4.56
N TYR A 7 44.97 -33.81 -5.15
CA TYR A 7 43.94 -32.78 -4.86
C TYR A 7 42.67 -33.14 -5.59
N ILE A 8 41.66 -33.60 -4.85
CA ILE A 8 40.29 -33.72 -5.40
C ILE A 8 39.65 -32.36 -5.34
N CYS A 9 39.51 -31.68 -6.51
CA CYS A 9 38.67 -30.50 -6.67
C CYS A 9 37.22 -30.92 -6.62
N ILE A 10 36.52 -30.65 -5.51
CA ILE A 10 35.07 -30.78 -5.40
C ILE A 10 34.46 -29.55 -6.12
N LEU A 11 33.98 -29.77 -7.33
CA LEU A 11 33.21 -28.79 -8.11
C LEU A 11 31.81 -28.72 -7.48
N ALA A 12 31.57 -27.73 -6.61
CA ALA A 12 30.22 -27.44 -6.11
C ALA A 12 29.37 -26.86 -7.25
N PHE A 13 28.53 -27.68 -7.83
CA PHE A 13 27.45 -27.22 -8.73
C PHE A 13 26.44 -26.44 -7.91
N PHE A 14 26.50 -25.13 -7.93
CA PHE A 14 25.40 -24.27 -7.53
C PHE A 14 24.27 -24.44 -8.55
N LEU A 15 23.33 -25.32 -8.26
CA LEU A 15 22.04 -25.33 -8.94
C LEU A 15 21.33 -24.02 -8.57
N THR A 16 21.50 -23.00 -9.39
CA THR A 16 20.59 -21.84 -9.37
C THR A 16 19.23 -22.36 -9.83
N GLY A 17 18.41 -22.77 -8.86
CA GLY A 17 17.01 -23.11 -9.09
C GLY A 17 16.30 -21.86 -9.59
N CYS A 18 16.18 -21.73 -10.91
CA CYS A 18 15.29 -20.77 -11.53
C CYS A 18 13.87 -21.20 -11.11
N ALA A 19 13.20 -20.42 -10.28
CA ALA A 19 11.80 -20.67 -9.97
C ALA A 19 11.04 -20.80 -11.30
N PRO A 20 10.14 -21.78 -11.45
CA PRO A 20 9.45 -22.01 -12.71
C PRO A 20 8.68 -20.71 -13.06
N ARG A 21 8.96 -20.17 -14.23
CA ARG A 21 8.25 -18.99 -14.76
C ARG A 21 6.77 -19.35 -14.87
N LEU A 22 5.89 -18.56 -14.25
CA LEU A 22 4.45 -18.75 -14.36
C LEU A 22 4.02 -18.73 -15.84
N THR A 23 3.10 -19.62 -16.19
CA THR A 23 2.51 -19.63 -17.54
C THR A 23 1.68 -18.37 -17.77
N VAL A 24 1.51 -17.99 -19.03
CA VAL A 24 0.65 -16.84 -19.42
C VAL A 24 -0.78 -17.03 -18.91
N GLU A 25 -1.28 -18.26 -18.98
CA GLU A 25 -2.62 -18.62 -18.49
C GLU A 25 -2.75 -18.37 -16.97
N LYS A 26 -1.75 -18.78 -16.17
CA LYS A 26 -1.77 -18.57 -14.72
C LYS A 26 -1.67 -17.09 -14.34
N LYS A 27 -0.89 -16.31 -15.07
CA LYS A 27 -0.82 -14.86 -14.88
C LYS A 27 -2.18 -14.19 -15.17
N SER A 28 -2.82 -14.57 -16.27
CA SER A 28 -4.16 -14.10 -16.64
C SER A 28 -5.22 -14.48 -15.61
N ASP A 29 -5.12 -15.68 -15.02
CA ASP A 29 -6.01 -16.14 -13.96
C ASP A 29 -5.85 -15.29 -12.67
N LEU A 30 -4.61 -14.99 -12.26
CA LEU A 30 -4.33 -14.09 -11.14
C LEU A 30 -4.90 -12.68 -11.37
N GLN A 31 -4.70 -12.12 -12.57
CA GLN A 31 -5.25 -10.80 -12.92
C GLN A 31 -6.78 -10.79 -12.79
N LYS A 32 -7.48 -11.78 -13.36
CA LYS A 32 -8.94 -11.89 -13.26
C LYS A 32 -9.42 -12.00 -11.82
N GLN A 33 -8.75 -12.81 -11.00
CA GLN A 33 -9.09 -12.94 -9.59
C GLN A 33 -8.96 -11.59 -8.85
N LEU A 34 -7.90 -10.83 -9.10
CA LEU A 34 -7.71 -9.49 -8.51
C LEU A 34 -8.77 -8.50 -9.02
N GLU A 35 -9.13 -8.53 -10.30
CA GLU A 35 -10.20 -7.70 -10.87
C GLU A 35 -11.58 -8.01 -10.25
N GLU A 36 -11.87 -9.27 -9.97
CA GLU A 36 -13.11 -9.65 -9.28
C GLU A 36 -13.13 -9.19 -7.84
N MET A 37 -12.02 -9.35 -7.13
CA MET A 37 -11.90 -8.97 -5.74
C MET A 37 -12.00 -7.46 -5.55
N ILE A 38 -11.34 -6.67 -6.41
CA ILE A 38 -11.35 -5.22 -6.28
C ILE A 38 -12.73 -4.60 -6.48
N LYS A 39 -13.58 -5.20 -7.30
CA LYS A 39 -14.97 -4.71 -7.50
C LYS A 39 -15.76 -4.73 -6.19
N THR A 40 -15.76 -5.86 -5.48
CA THR A 40 -16.44 -5.98 -4.19
C THR A 40 -15.76 -5.19 -3.09
N ASP A 41 -14.44 -5.12 -3.11
CA ASP A 41 -13.63 -4.34 -2.19
C ASP A 41 -13.97 -2.85 -2.25
N GLN A 42 -14.03 -2.27 -3.45
CA GLN A 42 -14.34 -0.86 -3.63
C GLN A 42 -15.80 -0.52 -3.29
N ILE A 43 -16.74 -1.42 -3.55
CA ILE A 43 -18.12 -1.26 -3.06
C ILE A 43 -18.12 -1.22 -1.54
N ALA A 44 -17.46 -2.15 -0.88
CA ALA A 44 -17.37 -2.19 0.58
C ALA A 44 -16.65 -0.94 1.15
N ALA A 45 -15.61 -0.45 0.48
CA ALA A 45 -14.86 0.73 0.91
C ALA A 45 -15.64 2.03 0.75
N SER A 46 -16.54 2.15 -0.23
CA SER A 46 -17.30 3.37 -0.51
C SER A 46 -18.46 3.64 0.45
N HIS A 47 -18.88 2.67 1.24
CA HIS A 47 -19.93 2.80 2.22
C HIS A 47 -19.40 3.12 3.62
N TRP A 48 -19.84 4.23 4.20
CA TRP A 48 -19.40 4.74 5.51
C TRP A 48 -20.39 4.47 6.62
N GLU A 49 -21.64 4.09 6.28
CA GLU A 49 -22.74 3.90 7.19
C GLU A 49 -22.52 2.66 8.06
N ASN A 50 -22.94 2.74 9.33
CA ASN A 50 -22.78 1.65 10.29
C ASN A 50 -23.46 0.34 9.86
N GLU A 51 -24.56 0.42 9.11
CA GLU A 51 -25.27 -0.75 8.58
C GLU A 51 -24.42 -1.60 7.61
N TRP A 52 -23.42 -0.99 6.96
CA TRP A 52 -22.48 -1.67 6.07
C TRP A 52 -21.26 -2.26 6.79
N ALA A 53 -21.09 -2.00 8.09
CA ALA A 53 -19.89 -2.42 8.82
C ALA A 53 -19.64 -3.93 8.77
N ALA A 54 -20.70 -4.74 8.94
CA ALA A 54 -20.59 -6.20 8.89
C ALA A 54 -20.26 -6.70 7.47
N TYR A 55 -20.85 -6.11 6.44
CA TYR A 55 -20.55 -6.43 5.04
C TYR A 55 -19.09 -6.09 4.70
N LYS A 56 -18.67 -4.87 5.02
CA LYS A 56 -17.28 -4.39 4.84
C LYS A 56 -16.30 -5.31 5.52
N ASP A 57 -16.54 -5.68 6.78
CA ASP A 57 -15.69 -6.59 7.54
C ASP A 57 -15.58 -7.97 6.89
N SER A 58 -16.72 -8.50 6.44
CA SER A 58 -16.77 -9.79 5.72
C SER A 58 -15.94 -9.75 4.43
N VAL A 59 -16.14 -8.71 3.60
CA VAL A 59 -15.43 -8.56 2.32
C VAL A 59 -13.92 -8.43 2.55
N PHE A 60 -13.49 -7.54 3.44
CA PHE A 60 -12.06 -7.31 3.72
C PHE A 60 -11.38 -8.54 4.32
N THR A 61 -12.09 -9.29 5.19
CA THR A 61 -11.56 -10.53 5.75
C THR A 61 -11.41 -11.63 4.69
N GLN A 62 -12.40 -11.78 3.81
CA GLN A 62 -12.33 -12.77 2.71
C GLN A 62 -11.25 -12.40 1.69
N ASN A 63 -11.17 -11.13 1.33
CA ASN A 63 -10.12 -10.62 0.45
C ASN A 63 -8.73 -10.84 1.05
N LYS A 64 -8.55 -10.57 2.35
CA LYS A 64 -7.28 -10.84 3.04
C LYS A 64 -6.86 -12.29 2.93
N ILE A 65 -7.76 -13.24 3.16
CA ILE A 65 -7.46 -14.67 3.03
C ILE A 65 -6.98 -15.01 1.61
N ARG A 66 -7.67 -14.49 0.60
CA ARG A 66 -7.32 -14.75 -0.81
C ARG A 66 -5.96 -14.15 -1.19
N VAL A 67 -5.73 -12.86 -0.89
CA VAL A 67 -4.45 -12.20 -1.22
C VAL A 67 -3.28 -12.75 -0.41
N GLU A 68 -3.51 -13.20 0.83
CA GLU A 68 -2.49 -13.86 1.63
C GLU A 68 -2.06 -15.20 1.03
N ASN A 69 -3.00 -15.99 0.51
CA ASN A 69 -2.69 -17.24 -0.19
C ASN A 69 -1.89 -16.97 -1.48
N MET A 70 -2.30 -15.96 -2.26
CA MET A 70 -1.53 -15.52 -3.44
C MET A 70 -0.12 -15.07 -3.04
N PHE A 71 0.00 -14.25 -1.99
CA PHE A 71 1.28 -13.76 -1.50
C PHE A 71 2.19 -14.90 -0.99
N LYS A 72 1.64 -15.90 -0.31
CA LYS A 72 2.41 -17.08 0.15
C LYS A 72 2.91 -17.93 -1.01
N GLU A 73 2.13 -18.03 -2.09
CA GLU A 73 2.48 -18.87 -3.24
C GLU A 73 3.44 -18.15 -4.20
N TYR A 74 3.23 -16.84 -4.44
CA TYR A 74 3.92 -16.09 -5.51
C TYR A 74 4.83 -14.97 -5.01
N GLY A 75 4.81 -14.64 -3.72
CA GLY A 75 5.42 -13.42 -3.19
C GLY A 75 4.57 -12.18 -3.52
N TYR A 76 5.21 -11.00 -3.55
CA TYR A 76 4.53 -9.79 -3.98
C TYR A 76 4.09 -9.90 -5.45
N LEU A 77 2.84 -9.55 -5.72
CA LEU A 77 2.30 -9.59 -7.07
C LEU A 77 2.70 -8.31 -7.84
N GLY A 78 3.94 -8.30 -8.33
CA GLY A 78 4.51 -7.20 -9.08
C GLY A 78 4.07 -7.14 -10.54
N PHE A 79 4.58 -6.14 -11.25
CA PHE A 79 4.24 -5.86 -12.66
C PHE A 79 4.55 -7.03 -13.59
N ASP A 80 5.61 -7.77 -13.32
CA ASP A 80 6.03 -8.94 -14.09
C ASP A 80 5.06 -10.13 -13.97
N LEU A 81 4.32 -10.21 -12.87
CA LEU A 81 3.35 -11.29 -12.60
C LEU A 81 1.94 -10.94 -13.08
N VAL A 82 1.46 -9.75 -12.75
CA VAL A 82 0.05 -9.37 -12.92
C VAL A 82 -0.16 -8.06 -13.67
N GLY A 83 0.89 -7.46 -14.22
CA GLY A 83 0.82 -6.13 -14.84
C GLY A 83 0.61 -5.02 -13.82
N GLU A 84 0.61 -3.76 -14.30
CA GLU A 84 0.45 -2.58 -13.44
C GLU A 84 -0.92 -2.56 -12.76
N ASP A 85 -2.00 -2.78 -13.49
CA ASP A 85 -3.37 -2.80 -12.95
C ASP A 85 -3.56 -3.91 -11.91
N GLY A 86 -3.06 -5.12 -12.17
CA GLY A 86 -3.14 -6.22 -11.23
C GLY A 86 -2.34 -5.97 -9.95
N SER A 87 -1.14 -5.38 -10.06
CA SER A 87 -0.31 -5.00 -8.92
C SER A 87 -0.96 -3.89 -8.08
N ASN A 88 -1.58 -2.91 -8.74
CA ASN A 88 -2.35 -1.87 -8.06
C ASN A 88 -3.57 -2.44 -7.34
N ASN A 89 -4.32 -3.35 -7.97
CA ASN A 89 -5.46 -4.02 -7.34
C ASN A 89 -5.03 -4.84 -6.12
N PHE A 90 -3.93 -5.60 -6.22
CA PHE A 90 -3.36 -6.33 -5.09
C PHE A 90 -3.00 -5.40 -3.93
N TRP A 91 -2.27 -4.32 -4.21
CA TRP A 91 -1.90 -3.32 -3.22
C TRP A 91 -3.13 -2.68 -2.56
N LEU A 92 -4.14 -2.29 -3.34
CA LEU A 92 -5.33 -1.61 -2.82
C LEU A 92 -6.14 -2.53 -1.87
N ILE A 93 -6.24 -3.82 -2.19
CA ILE A 93 -6.84 -4.81 -1.29
C ILE A 93 -6.01 -4.94 0.01
N VAL A 94 -4.68 -4.96 -0.09
CA VAL A 94 -3.79 -5.00 1.09
C VAL A 94 -3.96 -3.75 1.96
N GLN A 95 -4.19 -2.58 1.37
CA GLN A 95 -4.50 -1.35 2.11
C GLN A 95 -5.72 -1.50 3.05
N HIS A 96 -6.70 -2.31 2.67
CA HIS A 96 -7.90 -2.54 3.47
C HIS A 96 -7.76 -3.68 4.51
N CYS A 97 -6.56 -4.24 4.65
CA CYS A 97 -6.25 -5.28 5.63
C CYS A 97 -5.85 -4.72 7.01
N ASP A 98 -6.40 -3.60 7.46
CA ASP A 98 -6.02 -2.92 8.72
C ASP A 98 -6.16 -3.79 9.97
N LYS A 99 -7.09 -4.74 9.97
CA LYS A 99 -7.25 -5.73 11.05
C LYS A 99 -6.12 -6.77 11.11
N PHE A 100 -5.24 -6.80 10.11
CA PHE A 100 -4.18 -7.79 9.96
C PHE A 100 -2.80 -7.12 9.79
N PRO A 101 -2.33 -6.35 10.80
CA PRO A 101 -1.15 -5.51 10.67
C PRO A 101 0.13 -6.30 10.37
N GLU A 102 0.25 -7.53 10.85
CA GLU A 102 1.44 -8.35 10.56
C GLU A 102 1.48 -8.75 9.07
N PHE A 103 0.34 -9.06 8.48
CA PHE A 103 0.26 -9.32 7.03
C PHE A 103 0.63 -8.07 6.21
N GLN A 104 0.11 -6.88 6.58
CA GLN A 104 0.49 -5.63 5.90
C GLN A 104 2.01 -5.37 5.99
N LYS A 105 2.64 -5.62 7.15
CA LYS A 105 4.10 -5.50 7.33
C LYS A 105 4.88 -6.47 6.45
N GLU A 106 4.44 -7.72 6.35
CA GLU A 106 5.08 -8.73 5.49
C GLU A 106 5.02 -8.31 4.02
N VAL A 107 3.85 -7.87 3.54
CA VAL A 107 3.67 -7.38 2.17
C VAL A 107 4.51 -6.13 1.92
N LEU A 108 4.51 -5.15 2.84
CA LEU A 108 5.32 -3.94 2.74
C LEU A 108 6.82 -4.27 2.59
N LYS A 109 7.33 -5.22 3.38
CA LYS A 109 8.74 -5.67 3.30
C LYS A 109 9.07 -6.32 1.96
N ALA A 110 8.15 -7.07 1.39
CA ALA A 110 8.33 -7.65 0.06
C ALA A 110 8.27 -6.57 -1.03
N MET A 111 7.30 -5.66 -0.93
CA MET A 111 7.10 -4.55 -1.86
C MET A 111 8.33 -3.62 -1.95
N ASP A 112 9.03 -3.37 -0.83
CA ASP A 112 10.28 -2.58 -0.81
C ASP A 112 11.34 -3.13 -1.79
N LYS A 113 11.44 -4.45 -1.90
CA LYS A 113 12.36 -5.11 -2.83
C LYS A 113 11.91 -4.92 -4.29
N GLU A 114 10.61 -5.05 -4.52
CA GLU A 114 10.03 -4.94 -5.85
C GLU A 114 10.09 -3.49 -6.38
N VAL A 115 9.89 -2.49 -5.52
CA VAL A 115 10.10 -1.07 -5.88
C VAL A 115 11.54 -0.81 -6.31
N LYS A 116 12.53 -1.35 -5.58
CA LYS A 116 13.95 -1.23 -5.94
C LYS A 116 14.30 -1.89 -7.29
N GLN A 117 13.51 -2.86 -7.71
CA GLN A 117 13.61 -3.56 -8.99
C GLN A 117 12.71 -2.97 -10.07
N GLN A 118 11.99 -1.87 -9.79
CA GLN A 118 11.02 -1.25 -10.70
C GLN A 118 9.85 -2.20 -11.08
N ASN A 119 9.53 -3.13 -10.19
CA ASN A 119 8.47 -4.12 -10.34
C ASN A 119 7.22 -3.83 -9.48
N ALA A 120 7.19 -2.68 -8.81
CA ALA A 120 6.06 -2.17 -8.03
C ALA A 120 6.08 -0.65 -8.03
N ASP A 121 4.91 -0.03 -7.84
CA ASP A 121 4.76 1.41 -7.80
C ASP A 121 5.31 2.01 -6.48
N PRO A 122 6.33 2.90 -6.53
CA PRO A 122 6.87 3.56 -5.35
C PRO A 122 5.85 4.45 -4.62
N ASN A 123 4.89 5.05 -5.34
CA ASN A 123 3.81 5.82 -4.75
C ASN A 123 2.93 4.92 -3.84
N ASN A 124 2.52 3.78 -4.37
CA ASN A 124 1.75 2.79 -3.63
C ASN A 124 2.51 2.26 -2.39
N TYR A 125 3.83 2.09 -2.49
CA TYR A 125 4.67 1.75 -1.36
C TYR A 125 4.61 2.82 -0.26
N ALA A 126 4.70 4.09 -0.62
CA ALA A 126 4.66 5.20 0.33
C ALA A 126 3.33 5.23 1.11
N TYR A 127 2.21 5.01 0.42
CA TYR A 127 0.90 4.91 1.08
C TYR A 127 0.80 3.73 2.04
N LEU A 128 1.28 2.54 1.64
CA LEU A 128 1.25 1.35 2.49
C LEU A 128 2.20 1.50 3.69
N TYR A 129 3.38 2.11 3.49
CA TYR A 129 4.33 2.38 4.57
C TYR A 129 3.68 3.24 5.66
N ASP A 130 3.17 4.40 5.29
CA ASP A 130 2.56 5.32 6.24
C ASP A 130 1.33 4.70 6.94
N ARG A 131 0.53 3.91 6.22
CA ARG A 131 -0.60 3.21 6.80
C ARG A 131 -0.18 2.21 7.87
N VAL A 132 0.87 1.43 7.62
CA VAL A 132 1.44 0.50 8.61
C VAL A 132 1.97 1.26 9.83
N GLN A 133 2.62 2.42 9.63
CA GLN A 133 3.11 3.26 10.72
C GLN A 133 1.95 3.83 11.54
N VAL A 134 0.93 4.39 10.88
CA VAL A 134 -0.25 4.95 11.54
C VAL A 134 -1.03 3.89 12.32
N ASN A 135 -1.20 2.70 11.76
CA ASN A 135 -1.85 1.58 12.45
C ASN A 135 -1.07 1.11 13.70
N ALA A 136 0.24 1.37 13.73
CA ALA A 136 1.09 1.14 14.89
C ALA A 136 1.21 2.36 15.84
N GLY A 137 0.48 3.46 15.59
CA GLY A 137 0.55 4.70 16.37
C GLY A 137 1.84 5.49 16.19
N GLN A 138 2.56 5.27 15.09
CA GLN A 138 3.86 5.86 14.79
C GLN A 138 3.74 7.05 13.84
N LYS A 139 4.79 7.88 13.80
CA LYS A 139 4.94 8.96 12.83
C LYS A 139 5.10 8.41 11.41
N GLN A 140 4.73 9.23 10.44
CA GLN A 140 4.78 8.91 9.01
C GLN A 140 6.08 9.40 8.37
N LYS A 141 6.49 8.72 7.33
CA LYS A 141 7.63 9.12 6.51
C LYS A 141 7.20 10.09 5.39
N PHE A 142 6.02 9.89 4.82
CA PHE A 142 5.56 10.58 3.61
C PHE A 142 4.37 11.53 3.87
N GLY A 143 3.64 11.36 4.96
CA GLY A 143 2.45 12.15 5.30
C GLY A 143 1.24 11.86 4.41
N THR A 144 1.02 10.59 4.06
CA THR A 144 -0.07 10.16 3.18
C THR A 144 -1.36 9.82 3.92
N GLN A 145 -1.29 9.49 5.22
CA GLN A 145 -2.45 9.17 6.04
C GLN A 145 -2.84 10.41 6.86
N LEU A 146 -4.06 10.89 6.66
CA LEU A 146 -4.48 12.18 7.16
C LEU A 146 -5.49 12.07 8.29
N ASP A 147 -5.48 13.08 9.14
CA ASP A 147 -6.55 13.46 10.04
C ASP A 147 -6.97 14.90 9.72
N TYR A 148 -8.10 15.35 10.27
CA TYR A 148 -8.66 16.66 9.96
C TYR A 148 -9.00 17.44 11.24
N ASP A 149 -8.69 18.73 11.27
CA ASP A 149 -9.06 19.61 12.36
C ASP A 149 -10.55 20.02 12.24
N VAL A 150 -11.42 19.04 12.44
CA VAL A 150 -12.88 19.16 12.20
C VAL A 150 -13.59 20.12 13.16
N GLU A 151 -12.95 20.47 14.27
CA GLU A 151 -13.52 21.35 15.29
C GLU A 151 -13.22 22.83 15.04
N LYS A 152 -12.21 23.15 14.20
CA LYS A 152 -11.74 24.54 14.03
C LYS A 152 -11.61 24.96 12.58
N THR A 153 -10.77 24.26 11.82
CA THR A 153 -10.34 24.73 10.50
C THR A 153 -10.73 23.80 9.36
N GLY A 154 -11.03 22.54 9.64
CA GLY A 154 -11.22 21.51 8.63
C GLY A 154 -9.96 21.12 7.86
N ARG A 155 -8.77 21.67 8.22
CA ARG A 155 -7.52 21.36 7.53
C ARG A 155 -7.11 19.92 7.70
N ALA A 156 -6.64 19.33 6.62
CA ALA A 156 -5.95 18.05 6.63
C ALA A 156 -4.54 18.20 7.22
N PHE A 157 -4.11 17.23 8.01
CA PHE A 157 -2.74 17.15 8.51
C PHE A 157 -2.29 15.68 8.63
N PRO A 158 -0.98 15.37 8.57
CA PRO A 158 -0.49 14.01 8.73
C PRO A 158 -0.81 13.47 10.13
N LYS A 159 -1.59 12.40 10.20
CA LYS A 159 -1.94 11.74 11.46
C LYS A 159 -0.68 11.28 12.17
N TYR A 160 -0.57 11.52 13.48
CA TYR A 160 0.62 11.32 14.31
C TYR A 160 1.88 12.10 13.89
N GLY A 161 1.80 12.97 12.87
CA GLY A 161 2.92 13.81 12.40
C GLY A 161 3.94 13.07 11.53
N LEU A 162 5.04 13.74 11.24
CA LEU A 162 6.09 13.27 10.33
C LEU A 162 7.36 12.88 11.09
N GLU A 163 8.11 11.90 10.58
CA GLU A 163 9.45 11.54 11.05
C GLU A 163 10.44 12.68 10.79
N ASP A 164 10.42 13.22 9.57
CA ASP A 164 11.24 14.36 9.13
C ASP A 164 10.37 15.37 8.35
N SER A 165 9.92 16.41 9.03
CA SER A 165 9.12 17.47 8.41
C SER A 165 9.94 18.45 7.57
N VAL A 166 11.26 18.49 7.72
CA VAL A 166 12.14 19.41 7.00
C VAL A 166 12.43 18.90 5.59
N HIS A 167 12.65 17.61 5.44
CA HIS A 167 13.03 17.00 4.16
C HIS A 167 11.91 16.19 3.51
N VAL A 168 10.69 16.27 4.04
CA VAL A 168 9.56 15.44 3.58
C VAL A 168 9.30 15.56 2.08
N ASP A 169 9.42 16.75 1.49
CA ASP A 169 9.15 16.94 0.05
C ASP A 169 10.22 16.27 -0.83
N ASN A 170 11.48 16.27 -0.41
CA ASN A 170 12.54 15.52 -1.09
C ASN A 170 12.26 14.01 -1.02
N ILE A 171 11.91 13.53 0.18
CA ILE A 171 11.56 12.12 0.39
C ILE A 171 10.35 11.72 -0.46
N ARG A 172 9.34 12.58 -0.54
CA ARG A 172 8.13 12.35 -1.36
C ARG A 172 8.45 12.29 -2.85
N ALA A 173 9.31 13.18 -3.34
CA ALA A 173 9.72 13.22 -4.74
C ALA A 173 10.40 11.91 -5.20
N ASP A 174 11.24 11.30 -4.34
CA ASP A 174 11.89 10.01 -4.61
C ASP A 174 10.87 8.86 -4.80
N TYR A 175 9.64 9.03 -4.32
CA TYR A 175 8.55 8.07 -4.43
C TYR A 175 7.41 8.56 -5.33
N HIS A 176 7.70 9.49 -6.24
CA HIS A 176 6.76 10.06 -7.22
C HIS A 176 5.54 10.75 -6.60
N LEU A 177 5.64 11.19 -5.34
CA LEU A 177 4.62 11.99 -4.67
C LEU A 177 4.88 13.48 -4.89
N GLY A 178 3.82 14.25 -5.13
CA GLY A 178 3.90 15.71 -5.16
C GLY A 178 4.21 16.33 -3.79
N PRO A 179 4.48 17.65 -3.71
CA PRO A 179 4.75 18.35 -2.47
C PRO A 179 3.64 18.11 -1.42
N LEU A 180 4.04 17.99 -0.15
CA LEU A 180 3.10 17.69 0.94
C LEU A 180 2.03 18.76 1.07
N LYS A 181 2.43 20.04 0.98
CA LYS A 181 1.48 21.16 1.09
C LYS A 181 0.37 21.07 0.02
N ASP A 182 0.71 20.76 -1.21
CA ASP A 182 -0.26 20.66 -2.30
C ASP A 182 -1.23 19.49 -2.05
N TYR A 183 -0.71 18.36 -1.58
CA TYR A 183 -1.53 17.22 -1.19
C TYR A 183 -2.48 17.56 -0.03
N LEU A 184 -1.99 18.21 1.03
CA LEU A 184 -2.81 18.63 2.17
C LEU A 184 -3.90 19.62 1.75
N ASN A 185 -3.59 20.57 0.86
CA ASN A 185 -4.55 21.52 0.34
C ASN A 185 -5.65 20.81 -0.48
N GLN A 186 -5.26 19.90 -1.37
CA GLN A 186 -6.21 19.10 -2.14
C GLN A 186 -7.16 18.32 -1.23
N MET A 187 -6.62 17.65 -0.21
CA MET A 187 -7.41 16.85 0.72
C MET A 187 -8.28 17.73 1.64
N THR A 188 -7.81 18.91 2.02
CA THR A 188 -8.62 19.90 2.75
C THR A 188 -9.83 20.34 1.93
N ILE A 189 -9.64 20.65 0.64
CA ILE A 189 -10.72 21.04 -0.27
C ILE A 189 -11.72 19.90 -0.41
N MET A 190 -11.25 18.67 -0.69
CA MET A 190 -12.13 17.51 -0.81
C MET A 190 -12.95 17.27 0.46
N HIS A 191 -12.30 17.34 1.63
CA HIS A 191 -12.98 17.12 2.91
C HIS A 191 -14.02 18.22 3.18
N TYR A 192 -13.71 19.48 2.84
CA TYR A 192 -14.66 20.58 2.95
C TYR A 192 -15.90 20.32 2.07
N GLU A 193 -15.71 20.01 0.79
CA GLU A 193 -16.84 19.76 -0.14
C GLU A 193 -17.72 18.59 0.32
N MET A 194 -17.12 17.52 0.84
CA MET A 194 -17.87 16.36 1.38
C MET A 194 -18.65 16.68 2.66
N ASN A 195 -18.25 17.71 3.42
CA ASN A 195 -18.84 18.09 4.71
C ASN A 195 -19.35 19.54 4.72
N LYS A 196 -19.66 20.08 3.54
CA LYS A 196 -19.95 21.50 3.32
C LYS A 196 -21.02 22.04 4.27
N GLU A 197 -22.17 21.39 4.35
CA GLU A 197 -23.28 21.82 5.21
C GLU A 197 -22.86 21.94 6.68
N ARG A 198 -22.04 21.01 7.19
CA ARG A 198 -21.51 21.06 8.56
C ARG A 198 -20.60 22.28 8.76
N TYR A 199 -19.70 22.53 7.80
CA TYR A 199 -18.76 23.64 7.89
C TYR A 199 -19.45 24.99 7.78
N GLU A 200 -20.44 25.13 6.90
CA GLU A 200 -21.26 26.33 6.78
C GLU A 200 -22.03 26.64 8.07
N GLN A 201 -22.56 25.62 8.77
CA GLN A 201 -23.19 25.78 10.09
C GLN A 201 -22.20 26.25 11.17
N MET A 202 -20.91 25.93 11.03
CA MET A 202 -19.83 26.41 11.90
C MET A 202 -19.30 27.79 11.49
N GLY A 203 -19.84 28.42 10.42
CA GLY A 203 -19.40 29.70 9.89
C GLY A 203 -18.15 29.62 9.00
N ILE A 204 -17.75 28.41 8.58
CA ILE A 204 -16.66 28.18 7.63
C ILE A 204 -17.26 28.07 6.23
N THR A 205 -17.11 29.13 5.42
CA THR A 205 -17.75 29.25 4.10
C THR A 205 -16.85 28.89 2.92
N GLU A 206 -15.57 28.63 3.19
CA GLU A 206 -14.58 28.21 2.20
C GLU A 206 -13.51 27.28 2.82
N PRO A 207 -12.83 26.44 2.00
CA PRO A 207 -11.76 25.58 2.49
C PRO A 207 -10.59 26.37 3.08
N ASN A 208 -10.16 26.03 4.28
CA ASN A 208 -9.05 26.70 4.96
C ASN A 208 -7.70 26.06 4.56
N VAL A 209 -7.17 26.38 3.39
CA VAL A 209 -5.90 25.83 2.86
C VAL A 209 -4.66 26.42 3.55
N TYR A 210 -3.49 25.78 3.36
CA TYR A 210 -2.19 26.21 3.91
C TYR A 210 -1.57 27.37 3.13
#